data_acb6b1980e03f42bf32ce4496e8a149a
#
_entry.id   acb6b1980e03f42bf32ce4496e8a149a
#
_cell.length_a   1.000
_cell.length_b   1.000
_cell.length_c   1.000
_cell.angle_alpha   90.00
_cell.angle_beta   90.00
_cell.angle_gamma   90.00
#
_symmetry.space_group_name_H-M   'P 1'
#
loop_
_entity.id
_entity.type
_entity.pdbx_description
1 polymer ?
#
loop_
_entity_poly.entity_id
_entity_poly.type
_entity_poly.pdbx_seq_one_letter_code
_entity_poly.pdbx_strand_id
1 'polypeptide(L)'
;GVQLSWDILKGNQTKNKAATQIIEKSKLKEQYNSRLDQEQVALQTALRNLKDAQYKYVQLQKSIEQAEEALRILQNRYQQGLVSTNDILLAQTQLSQQKLMQAEAKLAEYSAINYYDFLTTVQ
;
A
#
# COMPACT_ATOMS: atom_id res chain seq x y z
N GLY A 1 34.94 22.71 53.83
CA GLY A 1 35.85 22.57 53.00
C GLY A 1 35.72 21.88 51.66
N VAL A 2 36.83 21.40 51.16
CA VAL A 2 36.95 20.81 49.83
C VAL A 2 36.18 19.51 49.73
N GLN A 3 36.08 18.74 50.80
CA GLN A 3 35.34 17.47 50.83
C GLN A 3 33.83 17.67 50.67
N LEU A 4 33.27 18.69 51.29
CA LEU A 4 31.83 19.01 51.15
C LEU A 4 31.48 19.46 49.73
N SER A 5 32.35 20.23 49.11
CA SER A 5 32.17 20.61 47.70
C SER A 5 32.21 19.42 46.79
N TRP A 6 33.09 18.47 47.03
CA TRP A 6 33.20 17.23 46.25
C TRP A 6 31.95 16.38 46.36
N ASP A 7 31.43 16.21 47.58
CA ASP A 7 30.20 15.42 47.81
C ASP A 7 28.97 16.05 47.16
N ILE A 8 28.85 17.38 47.16
CA ILE A 8 27.79 18.12 46.52
C ILE A 8 27.84 17.91 45.00
N LEU A 9 29.02 18.02 44.38
CA LEU A 9 29.25 17.79 43.00
C LEU A 9 28.92 16.36 42.58
N LYS A 10 29.35 15.40 43.38
CA LYS A 10 29.09 13.97 43.16
C LYS A 10 27.59 13.64 43.28
N GLY A 11 26.89 14.22 44.23
CA GLY A 11 25.47 14.09 44.40
C GLY A 11 24.69 14.67 43.22
N ASN A 12 25.08 15.82 42.69
CA ASN A 12 24.50 16.44 41.53
C ASN A 12 24.73 15.59 40.27
N GLN A 13 25.94 15.02 40.10
CA GLN A 13 26.21 14.15 38.94
C GLN A 13 25.34 12.88 39.00
N THR A 14 25.13 12.30 40.16
CA THR A 14 24.28 11.12 40.33
C THR A 14 22.82 11.43 40.04
N LYS A 15 22.31 12.58 40.48
CA LYS A 15 20.95 13.03 40.18
C LYS A 15 20.77 13.30 38.66
N ASN A 16 21.75 13.92 38.03
CA ASN A 16 21.71 14.21 36.59
C ASN A 16 21.72 12.91 35.79
N LYS A 17 22.53 11.92 36.16
CA LYS A 17 22.55 10.61 35.53
C LYS A 17 21.19 9.92 35.61
N ALA A 18 20.55 9.92 36.78
CA ALA A 18 19.23 9.33 36.98
C ALA A 18 18.18 10.05 36.13
N ALA A 19 18.18 11.36 36.09
CA ALA A 19 17.28 12.16 35.28
C ALA A 19 17.50 11.87 33.77
N THR A 20 18.74 11.76 33.33
CA THR A 20 19.08 11.43 31.94
C THR A 20 18.60 10.04 31.56
N GLN A 21 18.77 9.06 32.44
CA GLN A 21 18.27 7.68 32.22
C GLN A 21 16.75 7.63 32.09
N ILE A 22 16.03 8.39 32.91
CA ILE A 22 14.57 8.47 32.85
C ILE A 22 14.14 9.09 31.53
N ILE A 23 14.80 10.15 31.09
CA ILE A 23 14.52 10.82 29.80
C ILE A 23 14.81 9.87 28.64
N GLU A 24 15.91 9.12 28.68
CA GLU A 24 16.25 8.15 27.63
C GLU A 24 15.21 7.01 27.55
N LYS A 25 14.75 6.47 28.68
CA LYS A 25 13.68 5.48 28.73
C LYS A 25 12.39 6.04 28.16
N SER A 26 12.05 7.27 28.49
CA SER A 26 10.86 7.95 27.98
C SER A 26 10.94 8.15 26.45
N LYS A 27 12.09 8.57 25.94
CA LYS A 27 12.33 8.70 24.49
C LYS A 27 12.24 7.36 23.78
N LEU A 28 12.81 6.29 24.33
CA LEU A 28 12.72 4.94 23.78
C LEU A 28 11.28 4.45 23.73
N LYS A 29 10.50 4.72 24.79
CA LYS A 29 9.09 4.36 24.84
C LYS A 29 8.28 5.12 23.77
N GLU A 30 8.53 6.41 23.61
CA GLU A 30 7.89 7.24 22.57
C GLU A 30 8.24 6.75 21.17
N GLN A 31 9.52 6.42 20.94
CA GLN A 31 9.97 5.87 19.65
C GLN A 31 9.32 4.51 19.38
N TYR A 32 9.21 3.67 20.38
CA TYR A 32 8.55 2.36 20.26
C TYR A 32 7.07 2.52 19.93
N ASN A 33 6.35 3.39 20.64
CA ASN A 33 4.96 3.67 20.39
C ASN A 33 4.73 4.25 18.99
N SER A 34 5.60 5.17 18.57
CA SER A 34 5.55 5.74 17.22
C SER A 34 5.77 4.68 16.15
N ARG A 35 6.70 3.75 16.39
CA ARG A 35 6.96 2.64 15.49
C ARG A 35 5.78 1.70 15.38
N LEU A 36 5.13 1.38 16.51
CA LEU A 36 3.91 0.57 16.52
C LEU A 36 2.77 1.25 15.75
N ASP A 37 2.59 2.55 15.94
CA ASP A 37 1.59 3.32 15.23
C ASP A 37 1.86 3.31 13.73
N GLN A 38 3.12 3.48 13.31
CA GLN A 38 3.52 3.43 11.90
C GLN A 38 3.28 2.04 11.31
N GLU A 39 3.57 0.98 12.05
CA GLU A 39 3.32 -0.39 11.62
C GLU A 39 1.82 -0.66 11.45
N GLN A 40 0.98 -0.17 12.37
CA GLN A 40 -0.47 -0.30 12.25
C GLN A 40 -1.02 0.45 11.04
N VAL A 41 -0.54 1.67 10.80
CA VAL A 41 -0.92 2.46 9.63
C VAL A 41 -0.49 1.75 8.35
N ALA A 42 0.72 1.18 8.33
CA ALA A 42 1.22 0.44 7.18
C ALA A 42 0.37 -0.82 6.91
N LEU A 43 -0.04 -1.56 7.95
CA LEU A 43 -0.93 -2.72 7.82
C LEU A 43 -2.30 -2.32 7.29
N GLN A 44 -2.89 -1.25 7.83
CA GLN A 44 -4.19 -0.75 7.37
C GLN A 44 -4.13 -0.30 5.92
N THR A 45 -3.06 0.38 5.54
CA THR A 45 -2.84 0.84 4.17
C THR A 45 -2.67 -0.36 3.22
N ALA A 46 -1.91 -1.37 3.63
CA ALA A 46 -1.74 -2.60 2.85
C ALA A 46 -3.07 -3.32 2.63
N LEU A 47 -3.89 -3.43 3.68
CA LEU A 47 -5.23 -4.04 3.57
C LEU A 47 -6.16 -3.25 2.68
N ARG A 48 -6.11 -1.91 2.77
CA ARG A 48 -6.90 -1.03 1.90
C ARG A 48 -6.50 -1.20 0.46
N ASN A 49 -5.20 -1.19 0.18
CA ASN A 49 -4.67 -1.37 -1.17
C ASN A 49 -5.06 -2.73 -1.74
N LEU A 50 -5.04 -3.78 -0.92
CA LEU A 50 -5.47 -5.11 -1.31
C LEU A 50 -6.95 -5.13 -1.69
N LYS A 51 -7.81 -4.55 -0.85
CA LYS A 51 -9.25 -4.46 -1.12
C LYS A 51 -9.55 -3.64 -2.36
N ASP A 52 -8.87 -2.52 -2.54
CA ASP A 52 -9.02 -1.65 -3.71
C ASP A 52 -8.60 -2.39 -4.99
N ALA A 53 -7.49 -3.12 -4.95
CA ALA A 53 -7.01 -3.90 -6.10
C ALA A 53 -7.99 -5.02 -6.45
N GLN A 54 -8.54 -5.73 -5.46
CA GLN A 54 -9.54 -6.78 -5.66
C GLN A 54 -10.84 -6.21 -6.24
N TYR A 55 -11.30 -5.09 -5.71
CA TYR A 55 -12.49 -4.41 -6.22
C TYR A 55 -12.29 -3.96 -7.67
N LYS A 56 -11.15 -3.36 -7.96
CA LYS A 56 -10.80 -2.90 -9.30
C LYS A 56 -10.73 -4.05 -10.29
N TYR A 57 -10.16 -5.19 -9.87
CA TYR A 57 -10.09 -6.39 -10.70
C TYR A 57 -11.50 -6.87 -11.10
N VAL A 58 -12.42 -6.94 -10.15
CA VAL A 58 -13.81 -7.36 -10.39
C VAL A 58 -14.53 -6.38 -11.30
N GLN A 59 -14.35 -5.07 -11.08
CA GLN A 59 -14.95 -4.04 -11.93
C GLN A 59 -14.43 -4.11 -13.36
N LEU A 60 -13.13 -4.32 -13.52
CA LEU A 60 -12.51 -4.47 -14.83
C LEU A 60 -12.96 -5.75 -15.54
N GLN A 61 -13.21 -6.82 -14.79
CA GLN A 61 -13.76 -8.06 -15.38
C GLN A 61 -15.12 -7.80 -16.03
N LYS A 62 -15.99 -7.04 -15.37
CA LYS A 62 -17.29 -6.64 -15.93
C LYS A 62 -17.12 -5.76 -17.17
N SER A 63 -16.19 -4.79 -17.12
CA SER A 63 -15.90 -3.92 -18.25
C SER A 63 -15.35 -4.70 -19.44
N ILE A 64 -14.51 -5.69 -19.19
CA ILE A 64 -13.96 -6.58 -20.23
C ILE A 64 -15.09 -7.36 -20.91
N GLU A 65 -15.99 -7.96 -20.12
CA GLU A 65 -17.14 -8.70 -20.65
C GLU A 65 -18.02 -7.81 -21.53
N GLN A 66 -18.28 -6.58 -21.11
CA GLN A 66 -19.02 -5.60 -21.89
C GLN A 66 -18.29 -5.21 -23.19
N ALA A 67 -16.99 -5.02 -23.11
CA ALA A 67 -16.16 -4.67 -24.27
C ALA A 67 -16.07 -5.85 -25.26
N GLU A 68 -15.98 -7.08 -24.77
CA GLU A 68 -16.01 -8.28 -25.62
C GLU A 68 -17.33 -8.40 -26.36
N GLU A 69 -18.46 -8.17 -25.69
CA GLU A 69 -19.76 -8.19 -26.30
C GLU A 69 -19.93 -7.08 -27.34
N ALA A 70 -19.47 -5.86 -27.01
CA ALA A 70 -19.50 -4.75 -27.95
C ALA A 70 -18.65 -5.06 -29.19
N LEU A 71 -17.47 -5.65 -29.02
CA LEU A 71 -16.62 -6.07 -30.13
C LEU A 71 -17.30 -7.15 -30.98
N ARG A 72 -17.96 -8.12 -30.37
CA ARG A 72 -18.72 -9.15 -31.08
C ARG A 72 -19.80 -8.54 -31.96
N ILE A 73 -20.57 -7.59 -31.44
CA ILE A 73 -21.61 -6.89 -32.18
C ILE A 73 -21.00 -6.11 -33.36
N LEU A 74 -19.89 -5.40 -33.11
CA LEU A 74 -19.19 -4.64 -34.17
C LEU A 74 -18.64 -5.55 -35.27
N GLN A 75 -18.11 -6.74 -34.89
CA GLN A 75 -17.63 -7.72 -35.85
C GLN A 75 -18.75 -8.24 -36.74
N ASN A 76 -19.93 -8.50 -36.18
CA ASN A 76 -21.10 -8.88 -36.98
C ASN A 76 -21.53 -7.78 -37.93
N ARG A 77 -21.54 -6.54 -37.48
CA ARG A 77 -21.85 -5.37 -38.34
C ARG A 77 -20.81 -5.16 -39.41
N TYR A 78 -19.55 -5.38 -39.12
CA TYR A 78 -18.46 -5.28 -40.08
C TYR A 78 -18.64 -6.28 -41.21
N GLN A 79 -19.02 -7.52 -40.90
CA GLN A 79 -19.30 -8.52 -41.92
C GLN A 79 -20.46 -8.12 -42.83
N GLN A 80 -21.40 -7.32 -42.33
CA GLN A 80 -22.52 -6.77 -43.09
C GLN A 80 -22.18 -5.46 -43.80
N GLY A 81 -20.94 -4.95 -43.65
CA GLY A 81 -20.49 -3.70 -44.27
C GLY A 81 -21.02 -2.45 -43.57
N LEU A 82 -21.53 -2.56 -42.33
CA LEU A 82 -22.17 -1.44 -41.63
C LEU A 82 -21.21 -0.60 -40.80
N VAL A 83 -20.00 -1.09 -40.48
CA VAL A 83 -18.98 -0.39 -39.72
C VAL A 83 -17.64 -0.51 -40.43
N SER A 84 -16.73 0.42 -40.14
CA SER A 84 -15.40 0.46 -40.73
C SER A 84 -14.39 -0.41 -39.98
N THR A 85 -13.27 -0.72 -40.66
CA THR A 85 -12.12 -1.38 -40.04
C THR A 85 -11.58 -0.58 -38.84
N ASN A 86 -11.61 0.76 -38.93
CA ASN A 86 -11.16 1.62 -37.82
C ASN A 86 -12.01 1.43 -36.57
N ASP A 87 -13.33 1.24 -36.73
CA ASP A 87 -14.22 0.99 -35.60
C ASP A 87 -13.85 -0.32 -34.87
N ILE A 88 -13.53 -1.37 -35.65
CA ILE A 88 -13.07 -2.65 -35.13
C ILE A 88 -11.74 -2.49 -34.38
N LEU A 89 -10.77 -1.81 -34.99
CA LEU A 89 -9.46 -1.57 -34.40
C LEU A 89 -9.56 -0.79 -33.08
N LEU A 90 -10.42 0.23 -33.04
CA LEU A 90 -10.66 1.03 -31.85
C LEU A 90 -11.23 0.16 -30.73
N ALA A 91 -12.23 -0.67 -31.02
CA ALA A 91 -12.86 -1.56 -30.05
C ALA A 91 -11.86 -2.61 -29.53
N GLN A 92 -11.02 -3.18 -30.41
CA GLN A 92 -9.97 -4.12 -30.03
C GLN A 92 -8.92 -3.47 -29.12
N THR A 93 -8.54 -2.23 -29.43
CA THR A 93 -7.58 -1.47 -28.61
C THR A 93 -8.15 -1.20 -27.21
N GLN A 94 -9.41 -0.78 -27.14
CA GLN A 94 -10.08 -0.56 -25.85
C GLN A 94 -10.16 -1.83 -25.00
N LEU A 95 -10.49 -2.97 -25.64
CA LEU A 95 -10.52 -4.25 -24.96
C LEU A 95 -9.13 -4.64 -24.42
N SER A 96 -8.10 -4.46 -25.25
CA SER A 96 -6.71 -4.75 -24.86
C SER A 96 -6.26 -3.87 -23.70
N GLN A 97 -6.62 -2.59 -23.69
CA GLN A 97 -6.30 -1.67 -22.61
C GLN A 97 -6.98 -2.10 -21.31
N GLN A 98 -8.23 -2.52 -21.35
CA GLN A 98 -8.94 -2.98 -20.17
C GLN A 98 -8.35 -4.29 -19.61
N LYS A 99 -7.94 -5.19 -20.49
CA LYS A 99 -7.24 -6.42 -20.08
C LYS A 99 -5.89 -6.11 -19.43
N LEU A 100 -5.16 -5.13 -19.98
CA LEU A 100 -3.90 -4.68 -19.38
C LEU A 100 -4.13 -4.08 -17.99
N MET A 101 -5.14 -3.23 -17.85
CA MET A 101 -5.50 -2.64 -16.55
C MET A 101 -5.89 -3.72 -15.54
N GLN A 102 -6.59 -4.77 -15.97
CA GLN A 102 -6.93 -5.90 -15.11
C GLN A 102 -5.68 -6.66 -14.67
N ALA A 103 -4.74 -6.89 -15.58
CA ALA A 103 -3.46 -7.52 -15.25
C ALA A 103 -2.66 -6.68 -14.25
N GLU A 104 -2.66 -5.35 -14.42
CA GLU A 104 -2.03 -4.42 -13.47
C GLU A 104 -2.71 -4.48 -12.09
N ALA A 105 -4.04 -4.57 -12.05
CA ALA A 105 -4.79 -4.72 -10.80
C ALA A 105 -4.45 -6.04 -10.11
N LYS A 106 -4.27 -7.12 -10.87
CA LYS A 106 -3.85 -8.42 -10.33
C LYS A 106 -2.43 -8.35 -9.76
N LEU A 107 -1.54 -7.67 -10.46
CA LEU A 107 -0.17 -7.45 -9.99
C LEU A 107 -0.17 -6.61 -8.70
N ALA A 108 -1.00 -5.57 -8.64
CA ALA A 108 -1.16 -4.75 -7.44
C ALA A 108 -1.70 -5.57 -6.26
N GLU A 109 -2.63 -6.49 -6.51
CA GLU A 109 -3.14 -7.43 -5.51
C GLU A 109 -2.02 -8.31 -4.95
N TYR A 110 -1.21 -8.93 -5.81
CA TYR A 110 -0.08 -9.74 -5.38
C TYR A 110 0.96 -8.93 -4.62
N SER A 111 1.26 -7.72 -5.07
CA SER A 111 2.19 -6.82 -4.38
C SER A 111 1.67 -6.45 -2.99
N ALA A 112 0.37 -6.18 -2.86
CA ALA A 112 -0.26 -5.85 -1.58
C ALA A 112 -0.24 -7.06 -0.63
N ILE A 113 -0.50 -8.26 -1.13
CA ILE A 113 -0.44 -9.50 -0.34
C ILE A 113 0.99 -9.73 0.16
N ASN A 114 1.98 -9.61 -0.71
CA ASN A 114 3.39 -9.81 -0.37
C ASN A 114 3.84 -8.79 0.67
N TYR A 115 3.43 -7.54 0.52
CA TYR A 115 3.77 -6.48 1.47
C TYR A 115 3.10 -6.74 2.83
N TYR A 116 1.84 -7.16 2.83
CA TYR A 116 1.13 -7.53 4.05
C TYR A 116 1.82 -8.70 4.77
N ASP A 117 2.19 -9.73 4.02
CA ASP A 117 2.90 -10.89 4.57
C ASP A 117 4.26 -10.47 5.15
N PHE A 118 4.98 -9.60 4.44
CA PHE A 118 6.25 -9.04 4.94
C PHE A 118 6.05 -8.32 6.27
N LEU A 119 5.03 -7.48 6.39
CA LEU A 119 4.74 -6.73 7.61
C LEU A 119 4.35 -7.65 8.77
N THR A 120 3.65 -8.75 8.50
CA THR A 120 3.20 -9.66 9.53
C THR A 120 4.27 -10.67 9.95
N THR A 121 5.19 -11.05 9.07
CA THR A 121 6.25 -12.01 9.38
C THR A 121 7.44 -11.39 10.12
N VAL A 122 7.66 -10.09 10.00
CA VAL A 122 8.75 -9.38 10.68
C VAL A 122 8.43 -9.12 12.17
N GLN A 123 7.18 -9.26 12.56
CA GLN A 123 6.76 -9.16 13.95
C GLN A 123 6.82 -10.54 14.62
#